data_efe5794d84b887e3f2b6bca35092b384
#
_entry.id   efe5794d84b887e3f2b6bca35092b384
#
_cell.length_a   1.000
_cell.length_b   1.000
_cell.length_c   1.000
_cell.angle_alpha   90.00
_cell.angle_beta   90.00
_cell.angle_gamma   90.00
#
_symmetry.space_group_name_H-M   'P 1'
#
loop_
_entity.id
_entity.type
_entity.pdbx_description
1 polymer ?
#
loop_
_entity_poly.entity_id
_entity_poly.type
_entity_poly.pdbx_seq_one_letter_code
_entity_poly.pdbx_strand_id
1 'polypeptide(L)'
;MQISNLGTFQKFWSQFSSRFGKKKSYNTQRFQHTFSSIRRFSIRAEPAWNDGNFSASQKRNISSQSVSSGRGDTSWSRSSDGHTIRTARGRGDENEPNFNLDVPPNGYAWWYIDGVEPNSGQAISIIAFIGSVFSPWYKWSGRKQPQNNVCLNVATYGKKSRFTMTDRGKSALIQEPHKLTIGPSSLIWDPSKKELVIQVNEISSLPLISRLKGTIRLKPSGVTNVELPLTKEGTHIWRPFAPTAEIEVDLNKPEWQWKGHGYFDANFGTRALEQDFDYWTWGRFPLEKGTSCFYDLELRNQKKYQFEYHFENDGTAKNITSAPKNQKFSNSLWGIKRQTRCDSQSEPKQENSLLDAPFYNRAAVSTTIKGRKTTGVFEALDLRRFRNPLLMFMLAVRVPRRKIWKHKV
;
A
#
# COMPACT_ATOMS: atom_id res chain seq x y z
N MET A 1 24.33 5.30 15.79
CA MET A 1 23.41 5.44 16.92
C MET A 1 22.07 4.82 16.54
N GLN A 2 22.04 3.51 16.50
CA GLN A 2 20.94 2.69 15.94
C GLN A 2 20.56 1.65 16.98
N ILE A 3 19.86 1.98 18.04
CA ILE A 3 19.24 0.98 18.94
C ILE A 3 18.25 1.73 19.86
N SER A 4 17.09 2.16 19.42
CA SER A 4 16.11 2.66 20.39
C SER A 4 14.66 2.13 20.21
N ASN A 5 14.34 1.45 19.10
CA ASN A 5 12.97 0.97 18.87
C ASN A 5 12.77 -0.53 19.03
N LEU A 6 13.82 -1.35 18.96
CA LEU A 6 13.71 -2.80 19.22
C LEU A 6 13.52 -3.10 20.71
N GLY A 7 14.20 -2.33 21.58
CA GLY A 7 14.14 -2.55 23.03
C GLY A 7 12.75 -2.32 23.62
N THR A 8 11.97 -1.42 23.04
CA THR A 8 10.63 -1.09 23.54
C THR A 8 9.60 -2.15 23.16
N PHE A 9 9.71 -2.73 21.98
CA PHE A 9 8.81 -3.80 21.54
C PHE A 9 9.12 -5.15 22.18
N GLN A 10 10.41 -5.49 22.36
CA GLN A 10 10.81 -6.67 23.12
C GLN A 10 10.47 -6.54 24.61
N LYS A 11 10.63 -5.36 25.22
CA LYS A 11 10.20 -5.10 26.61
C LYS A 11 8.68 -5.19 26.75
N PHE A 12 7.90 -4.72 25.78
CA PHE A 12 6.44 -4.88 25.80
C PHE A 12 6.03 -6.36 25.74
N TRP A 13 6.67 -7.16 24.90
CA TRP A 13 6.43 -8.60 24.82
C TRP A 13 6.83 -9.35 26.08
N SER A 14 7.96 -9.01 26.67
CA SER A 14 8.38 -9.63 27.93
C SER A 14 7.44 -9.25 29.09
N GLN A 15 6.97 -8.01 29.15
CA GLN A 15 5.99 -7.56 30.15
C GLN A 15 4.59 -8.12 29.91
N PHE A 16 4.17 -8.29 28.67
CA PHE A 16 2.90 -8.91 28.31
C PHE A 16 2.91 -10.40 28.66
N SER A 17 3.96 -11.11 28.30
CA SER A 17 4.16 -12.52 28.64
C SER A 17 4.26 -12.77 30.15
N SER A 18 4.90 -11.88 30.91
CA SER A 18 5.01 -12.01 32.37
C SER A 18 3.70 -11.67 33.12
N ARG A 19 2.83 -10.83 32.57
CA ARG A 19 1.54 -10.47 33.20
C ARG A 19 0.44 -11.51 32.98
N PHE A 20 0.50 -12.30 31.90
CA PHE A 20 -0.45 -13.38 31.63
C PHE A 20 0.08 -14.78 32.02
N GLY A 21 1.33 -14.89 32.45
CA GLY A 21 1.98 -16.14 32.85
C GLY A 21 1.72 -16.59 34.30
N LYS A 22 0.93 -15.85 35.09
CA LYS A 22 0.57 -16.25 36.46
C LYS A 22 -0.93 -16.52 36.57
N LYS A 23 -1.41 -17.62 35.99
CA LYS A 23 -2.48 -18.48 36.51
C LYS A 23 -2.68 -19.70 35.61
N LYS A 24 -2.46 -20.87 36.23
CA LYS A 24 -2.70 -22.26 35.79
C LYS A 24 -1.60 -22.92 34.96
N SER A 25 -0.85 -23.74 35.66
CA SER A 25 -0.06 -24.85 35.09
C SER A 25 -0.98 -25.80 34.31
N TYR A 26 -0.82 -25.83 33.00
CA TYR A 26 -1.23 -26.93 32.17
C TYR A 26 -0.04 -27.37 31.31
N ASN A 27 0.34 -28.58 31.61
CA ASN A 27 1.22 -29.55 30.94
C ASN A 27 1.96 -29.08 29.69
N THR A 28 3.21 -28.66 29.85
CA THR A 28 4.15 -28.19 28.83
C THR A 28 4.64 -29.29 27.87
N GLN A 29 4.28 -30.55 28.09
CA GLN A 29 4.73 -31.67 27.25
C GLN A 29 3.95 -31.86 25.94
N ARG A 30 2.77 -31.26 25.79
CA ARG A 30 1.95 -31.41 24.57
C ARG A 30 2.28 -30.38 23.45
N PHE A 31 3.04 -29.34 23.76
CA PHE A 31 3.39 -28.32 22.77
C PHE A 31 4.71 -28.58 22.02
N GLN A 32 5.59 -29.42 22.55
CA GLN A 32 6.85 -29.77 21.88
C GLN A 32 6.69 -30.84 20.79
N HIS A 33 5.63 -31.67 20.83
CA HIS A 33 5.39 -32.69 19.83
C HIS A 33 4.74 -32.20 18.53
N THR A 34 4.21 -30.99 18.49
CA THR A 34 3.53 -30.45 17.28
C THR A 34 4.50 -29.79 16.31
N PHE A 35 5.73 -29.49 16.71
CA PHE A 35 6.74 -28.89 15.86
C PHE A 35 7.75 -29.85 15.24
N SER A 36 7.77 -31.12 15.66
CA SER A 36 8.70 -32.12 15.14
C SER A 36 8.16 -32.98 13.98
N SER A 37 6.86 -32.87 13.63
CA SER A 37 6.25 -33.72 12.60
C SER A 37 6.10 -33.09 11.22
N ILE A 38 6.69 -31.91 10.97
CA ILE A 38 6.69 -31.24 9.64
C ILE A 38 8.07 -31.36 8.95
N ARG A 39 8.82 -32.40 9.25
CA ARG A 39 9.97 -32.79 8.42
C ARG A 39 9.79 -34.23 7.99
N ARG A 40 9.30 -34.43 6.78
CA ARG A 40 9.57 -35.46 5.78
C ARG A 40 8.35 -35.75 4.91
N PHE A 41 8.26 -35.01 3.79
CA PHE A 41 7.78 -35.62 2.55
C PHE A 41 8.57 -34.99 1.40
N SER A 42 9.59 -35.71 0.98
CA SER A 42 10.30 -35.48 -0.26
C SER A 42 9.59 -36.30 -1.31
N ILE A 43 8.98 -35.64 -2.31
CA ILE A 43 8.63 -36.30 -3.57
C ILE A 43 9.24 -35.50 -4.68
N ARG A 44 10.24 -36.13 -5.34
CA ARG A 44 10.76 -35.71 -6.64
C ARG A 44 9.65 -35.84 -7.68
N ALA A 45 9.40 -34.80 -8.45
CA ALA A 45 8.93 -34.91 -9.82
C ALA A 45 9.35 -33.62 -10.55
N GLU A 46 10.29 -33.71 -11.44
CA GLU A 46 10.55 -32.73 -12.47
C GLU A 46 9.48 -32.83 -13.55
N PRO A 47 8.98 -31.76 -14.11
CA PRO A 47 8.39 -31.78 -15.45
C PRO A 47 9.30 -31.04 -16.43
N ALA A 48 9.59 -31.76 -17.51
CA ALA A 48 10.24 -31.25 -18.70
C ALA A 48 9.44 -30.09 -19.33
N TRP A 49 10.14 -29.05 -19.70
CA TRP A 49 9.59 -27.97 -20.53
C TRP A 49 9.87 -28.31 -21.99
N ASN A 50 8.80 -28.39 -22.78
CA ASN A 50 8.86 -28.46 -24.22
C ASN A 50 8.72 -27.05 -24.79
N ASP A 51 9.75 -26.62 -25.50
CA ASP A 51 9.74 -25.39 -26.30
C ASP A 51 8.84 -25.58 -27.52
N GLY A 52 7.73 -24.89 -27.53
CA GLY A 52 6.81 -24.79 -28.67
C GLY A 52 6.99 -23.47 -29.40
N ASN A 53 7.71 -23.50 -30.51
CA ASN A 53 7.75 -22.43 -31.51
C ASN A 53 6.34 -22.08 -32.00
N PHE A 54 5.94 -20.83 -31.89
CA PHE A 54 4.80 -20.28 -32.62
C PHE A 54 5.27 -19.27 -33.67
N SER A 55 5.06 -19.64 -34.93
CA SER A 55 5.30 -18.85 -36.12
C SER A 55 4.34 -17.67 -36.24
N ALA A 56 4.89 -16.57 -36.72
CA ALA A 56 4.15 -15.39 -37.14
C ALA A 56 3.25 -15.70 -38.35
N SER A 57 1.94 -15.66 -38.19
CA SER A 57 0.97 -15.20 -39.21
C SER A 57 -0.46 -15.38 -38.71
N GLN A 58 -1.10 -14.29 -38.35
CA GLN A 58 -2.51 -13.99 -38.64
C GLN A 58 -2.88 -12.61 -38.10
N LYS A 59 -2.69 -11.60 -38.96
CA LYS A 59 -3.43 -10.34 -38.84
C LYS A 59 -4.88 -10.63 -39.11
N ARG A 60 -5.76 -10.54 -38.13
CA ARG A 60 -7.19 -10.36 -38.32
C ARG A 60 -7.64 -9.10 -37.60
N ASN A 61 -8.17 -8.17 -38.34
CA ASN A 61 -8.98 -7.05 -37.90
C ASN A 61 -10.12 -7.57 -37.03
N ILE A 62 -10.20 -7.12 -35.80
CA ILE A 62 -11.39 -7.30 -34.97
C ILE A 62 -11.90 -5.91 -34.65
N SER A 63 -13.03 -5.59 -35.30
CA SER A 63 -13.86 -4.45 -35.01
C SER A 63 -14.28 -4.40 -33.55
N SER A 64 -14.29 -3.20 -32.99
CA SER A 64 -14.83 -2.88 -31.68
C SER A 64 -16.33 -3.25 -31.63
N GLN A 65 -16.69 -4.31 -30.94
CA GLN A 65 -18.07 -4.51 -30.50
C GLN A 65 -18.25 -3.87 -29.12
N SER A 66 -19.00 -2.78 -29.09
CA SER A 66 -19.53 -2.16 -27.90
C SER A 66 -20.65 -3.03 -27.33
N VAL A 67 -20.45 -3.56 -26.13
CA VAL A 67 -21.54 -4.16 -25.35
C VAL A 67 -22.12 -3.07 -24.45
N SER A 68 -23.26 -2.54 -24.83
CA SER A 68 -24.05 -1.60 -24.04
C SER A 68 -24.79 -2.37 -22.94
N SER A 69 -24.38 -2.25 -21.70
CA SER A 69 -25.24 -2.50 -20.55
C SER A 69 -25.37 -1.20 -19.75
N GLY A 70 -26.57 -0.68 -19.68
CA GLY A 70 -26.88 0.60 -19.05
C GLY A 70 -26.45 0.70 -17.58
N ARG A 71 -25.40 1.43 -17.39
CA ARG A 71 -24.87 2.17 -16.24
C ARG A 71 -23.40 2.46 -16.52
N GLY A 72 -23.11 3.63 -17.08
CA GLY A 72 -21.77 4.19 -17.21
C GLY A 72 -20.85 3.43 -18.19
N ASP A 73 -20.65 3.93 -19.38
CA ASP A 73 -19.73 3.37 -20.39
C ASP A 73 -18.31 3.29 -19.85
N THR A 74 -17.83 2.07 -19.61
CA THR A 74 -16.45 1.79 -19.29
C THR A 74 -15.76 1.23 -20.53
N SER A 75 -14.95 2.04 -21.21
CA SER A 75 -14.11 1.55 -22.31
C SER A 75 -12.85 0.88 -21.77
N TRP A 76 -12.61 -0.35 -22.20
CA TRP A 76 -11.36 -1.06 -21.93
C TRP A 76 -10.48 -1.00 -23.18
N SER A 77 -9.25 -0.52 -23.06
CA SER A 77 -8.24 -0.66 -24.11
C SER A 77 -7.21 -1.69 -23.71
N ARG A 78 -6.79 -2.54 -24.66
CA ARG A 78 -5.63 -3.43 -24.45
C ARG A 78 -4.38 -2.69 -24.91
N SER A 79 -3.38 -2.61 -24.05
CA SER A 79 -2.05 -2.22 -24.49
C SER A 79 -1.39 -3.36 -25.30
N SER A 80 -0.36 -3.05 -26.06
CA SER A 80 0.37 -3.98 -26.93
C SER A 80 1.00 -5.17 -26.20
N ASP A 81 1.12 -5.09 -24.87
CA ASP A 81 1.69 -6.10 -23.97
C ASP A 81 0.63 -7.00 -23.29
N GLY A 82 -0.64 -6.90 -23.70
CA GLY A 82 -1.72 -7.73 -23.19
C GLY A 82 -2.34 -7.28 -21.87
N HIS A 83 -1.86 -6.19 -21.27
CA HIS A 83 -2.49 -5.59 -20.09
C HIS A 83 -3.70 -4.75 -20.51
N THR A 84 -4.79 -4.88 -19.77
CA THR A 84 -5.99 -4.08 -20.00
C THR A 84 -5.87 -2.79 -19.20
N ILE A 85 -5.79 -1.66 -19.89
CA ILE A 85 -5.82 -0.33 -19.29
C ILE A 85 -7.25 0.16 -19.33
N ARG A 86 -7.79 0.52 -18.18
CA ARG A 86 -9.08 1.21 -18.08
C ARG A 86 -8.80 2.70 -17.92
N THR A 87 -9.30 3.49 -18.84
CA THR A 87 -9.37 4.94 -18.61
C THR A 87 -10.55 5.22 -17.69
N ALA A 88 -10.38 6.15 -16.75
CA ALA A 88 -11.36 6.46 -15.70
C ALA A 88 -12.69 7.08 -16.21
N ARG A 89 -13.02 6.95 -17.49
CA ARG A 89 -14.27 7.42 -18.07
C ARG A 89 -15.47 6.80 -17.35
N GLY A 90 -16.19 7.61 -16.60
CA GLY A 90 -17.48 7.24 -16.00
C GLY A 90 -17.51 7.15 -14.45
N ARG A 91 -16.41 7.46 -13.73
CA ARG A 91 -16.39 7.49 -12.26
C ARG A 91 -15.98 8.85 -11.66
N GLY A 92 -16.27 9.95 -12.32
CA GLY A 92 -15.84 11.29 -11.94
C GLY A 92 -14.85 11.88 -12.94
N ASP A 93 -14.35 13.09 -12.64
CA ASP A 93 -13.34 13.74 -13.48
C ASP A 93 -12.03 12.94 -13.43
N GLU A 94 -11.43 12.68 -14.58
CA GLU A 94 -10.16 11.96 -14.72
C GLU A 94 -9.00 12.67 -13.99
N ASN A 95 -9.15 13.97 -13.75
CA ASN A 95 -8.17 14.81 -13.08
C ASN A 95 -8.41 14.96 -11.57
N GLU A 96 -9.32 14.16 -10.99
CA GLU A 96 -9.69 14.24 -9.58
C GLU A 96 -9.43 12.94 -8.83
N PRO A 97 -9.15 13.00 -7.51
CA PRO A 97 -8.88 11.82 -6.70
C PRO A 97 -10.07 10.88 -6.48
N ASN A 98 -11.30 11.30 -6.85
CA ASN A 98 -12.55 10.53 -6.67
C ASN A 98 -12.80 10.14 -5.21
N PHE A 99 -12.79 11.11 -4.29
CA PHE A 99 -13.02 10.85 -2.87
C PHE A 99 -14.45 10.37 -2.55
N ASN A 100 -15.40 10.58 -3.44
CA ASN A 100 -16.79 10.11 -3.33
C ASN A 100 -17.03 8.71 -3.91
N LEU A 101 -15.97 7.92 -4.11
CA LEU A 101 -16.07 6.55 -4.61
C LEU A 101 -16.98 5.70 -3.69
N ASP A 102 -17.97 5.04 -4.29
CA ASP A 102 -18.79 4.06 -3.58
C ASP A 102 -18.01 2.75 -3.39
N VAL A 103 -17.96 2.26 -2.15
CA VAL A 103 -17.26 1.04 -1.78
C VAL A 103 -18.28 -0.03 -1.41
N PRO A 104 -18.40 -1.12 -2.18
CA PRO A 104 -19.36 -2.17 -1.92
C PRO A 104 -18.99 -3.01 -0.70
N PRO A 105 -19.94 -3.79 -0.13
CA PRO A 105 -19.63 -4.81 0.88
C PRO A 105 -18.49 -5.72 0.44
N ASN A 106 -17.62 -6.12 1.39
CA ASN A 106 -16.36 -6.85 1.17
C ASN A 106 -15.28 -6.08 0.40
N GLY A 107 -15.60 -4.89 -0.11
CA GLY A 107 -14.70 -4.03 -0.84
C GLY A 107 -13.89 -3.10 0.05
N TYR A 108 -13.05 -2.31 -0.60
CA TYR A 108 -12.23 -1.29 0.03
C TYR A 108 -11.88 -0.18 -0.96
N ALA A 109 -11.51 0.96 -0.43
CA ALA A 109 -10.76 2.00 -1.13
C ALA A 109 -9.70 2.59 -0.20
N TRP A 110 -8.55 2.94 -0.75
CA TRP A 110 -7.60 3.79 -0.04
C TRP A 110 -6.94 4.79 -0.98
N TRP A 111 -6.59 5.91 -0.41
CA TRP A 111 -5.77 6.96 -1.01
C TRP A 111 -4.47 7.00 -0.25
N TYR A 112 -3.38 6.68 -0.94
CA TYR A 112 -2.05 6.57 -0.38
C TYR A 112 -1.20 7.75 -0.82
N ILE A 113 -0.62 8.44 0.13
CA ILE A 113 0.30 9.54 -0.08
C ILE A 113 1.59 9.24 0.68
N ASP A 114 2.72 9.46 0.06
CA ASP A 114 3.98 9.47 0.75
C ASP A 114 4.87 10.64 0.35
N GLY A 115 5.87 10.90 1.19
CA GLY A 115 6.90 11.89 0.92
C GLY A 115 8.20 11.54 1.62
N VAL A 116 9.29 11.91 0.96
CA VAL A 116 10.65 11.71 1.46
C VAL A 116 11.44 13.01 1.31
N GLU A 117 12.07 13.44 2.38
CA GLU A 117 13.05 14.51 2.39
C GLU A 117 14.41 13.94 1.97
N PRO A 118 15.03 14.40 0.87
CA PRO A 118 16.19 13.73 0.28
C PRO A 118 17.47 13.81 1.12
N ASN A 119 17.64 14.85 1.95
CA ASN A 119 18.90 15.08 2.69
C ASN A 119 18.91 14.42 4.06
N SER A 120 17.83 14.57 4.83
CA SER A 120 17.73 14.01 6.20
C SER A 120 17.19 12.59 6.24
N GLY A 121 16.56 12.13 5.16
CA GLY A 121 15.84 10.87 5.10
C GLY A 121 14.57 10.86 5.97
N GLN A 122 14.07 12.02 6.40
CA GLN A 122 12.75 12.12 6.99
C GLN A 122 11.70 11.74 5.96
N ALA A 123 10.68 10.99 6.40
CA ALA A 123 9.62 10.58 5.50
C ALA A 123 8.26 10.56 6.21
N ILE A 124 7.21 10.65 5.43
CA ILE A 124 5.83 10.52 5.90
C ILE A 124 5.07 9.57 4.97
N SER A 125 4.12 8.83 5.52
CA SER A 125 3.09 8.16 4.74
C SER A 125 1.72 8.39 5.34
N ILE A 126 0.74 8.60 4.49
CA ILE A 126 -0.64 8.90 4.84
C ILE A 126 -1.51 7.98 4.01
N ILE A 127 -2.44 7.25 4.65
CA ILE A 127 -3.36 6.38 3.95
C ILE A 127 -4.76 6.62 4.52
N ALA A 128 -5.66 7.12 3.68
CA ALA A 128 -7.06 7.24 4.01
C ALA A 128 -7.81 6.01 3.53
N PHE A 129 -8.49 5.30 4.43
CA PHE A 129 -9.17 4.04 4.14
C PHE A 129 -10.69 4.16 4.28
N ILE A 130 -11.41 3.57 3.33
CA ILE A 130 -12.80 3.16 3.46
C ILE A 130 -12.82 1.63 3.31
N GLY A 131 -13.38 0.91 4.29
CA GLY A 131 -13.18 -0.53 4.39
C GLY A 131 -11.72 -0.85 4.73
N SER A 132 -11.24 -0.34 5.86
CA SER A 132 -9.83 -0.39 6.25
C SER A 132 -9.26 -1.81 6.23
N VAL A 133 -8.46 -2.13 5.22
CA VAL A 133 -7.96 -3.49 4.94
C VAL A 133 -7.05 -4.03 6.04
N PHE A 134 -6.35 -3.16 6.76
CA PHE A 134 -5.46 -3.53 7.88
C PHE A 134 -6.15 -3.41 9.24
N SER A 135 -7.45 -3.12 9.28
CA SER A 135 -8.22 -3.09 10.52
C SER A 135 -8.80 -4.47 10.85
N PRO A 136 -8.49 -5.04 12.02
CA PRO A 136 -9.12 -6.27 12.46
C PRO A 136 -10.64 -6.12 12.63
N TRP A 137 -11.11 -4.90 12.95
CA TRP A 137 -12.51 -4.60 13.15
C TRP A 137 -13.33 -4.76 11.88
N TYR A 138 -12.80 -4.37 10.73
CA TYR A 138 -13.44 -4.57 9.44
C TYR A 138 -13.55 -6.06 9.12
N LYS A 139 -12.48 -6.83 9.31
CA LYS A 139 -12.47 -8.28 9.12
C LYS A 139 -13.45 -8.98 10.05
N TRP A 140 -13.45 -8.65 11.35
CA TRP A 140 -14.34 -9.26 12.35
C TRP A 140 -15.82 -8.87 12.17
N SER A 141 -16.11 -7.72 11.54
CA SER A 141 -17.47 -7.33 11.16
C SER A 141 -18.02 -8.09 9.94
N GLY A 142 -17.23 -9.03 9.38
CA GLY A 142 -17.57 -9.74 8.14
C GLY A 142 -17.54 -8.83 6.91
N ARG A 143 -16.90 -7.68 6.99
CA ARG A 143 -16.74 -6.69 5.90
C ARG A 143 -18.04 -6.23 5.26
N LYS A 144 -19.15 -6.25 6.01
CA LYS A 144 -20.49 -5.93 5.49
C LYS A 144 -20.67 -4.44 5.18
N GLN A 145 -20.02 -3.58 5.94
CA GLN A 145 -20.19 -2.12 5.87
C GLN A 145 -18.83 -1.41 5.84
N PRO A 146 -18.23 -1.22 4.64
CA PRO A 146 -16.92 -0.55 4.51
C PRO A 146 -16.92 0.85 5.13
N GLN A 147 -17.97 1.64 4.89
CA GLN A 147 -18.12 3.00 5.41
C GLN A 147 -18.18 3.07 6.94
N ASN A 148 -18.51 1.95 7.60
CA ASN A 148 -18.49 1.83 9.06
C ASN A 148 -17.10 1.42 9.59
N ASN A 149 -16.08 1.32 8.74
CA ASN A 149 -14.71 0.95 9.08
C ASN A 149 -13.75 1.84 8.29
N VAL A 150 -13.64 3.09 8.72
CA VAL A 150 -12.81 4.11 8.07
C VAL A 150 -11.65 4.50 8.96
N CYS A 151 -10.53 4.85 8.34
CA CYS A 151 -9.32 5.16 9.06
C CYS A 151 -8.44 6.14 8.28
N LEU A 152 -7.83 7.11 8.99
CA LEU A 152 -6.64 7.79 8.49
C LEU A 152 -5.42 7.24 9.24
N ASN A 153 -4.57 6.52 8.52
CA ASN A 153 -3.27 6.10 9.00
C ASN A 153 -2.24 7.14 8.62
N VAL A 154 -1.49 7.63 9.59
CA VAL A 154 -0.35 8.54 9.35
C VAL A 154 0.86 8.00 10.09
N ALA A 155 1.95 7.82 9.36
CA ALA A 155 3.23 7.43 9.93
C ALA A 155 4.31 8.43 9.50
N THR A 156 5.08 8.91 10.47
CA THR A 156 6.25 9.75 10.26
C THR A 156 7.51 8.96 10.60
N TYR A 157 8.56 9.12 9.82
CA TYR A 157 9.81 8.35 9.94
C TYR A 157 11.00 9.27 10.11
N GLY A 158 11.88 8.93 11.06
CA GLY A 158 13.03 9.75 11.45
C GLY A 158 13.00 10.13 12.95
N LYS A 159 13.56 11.28 13.31
CA LYS A 159 13.52 11.75 14.69
C LYS A 159 12.08 12.02 15.13
N LYS A 160 11.71 11.62 16.35
CA LYS A 160 10.36 11.77 16.92
C LYS A 160 9.25 11.14 16.06
N SER A 161 9.53 9.98 15.43
CA SER A 161 8.57 9.24 14.61
C SER A 161 7.26 8.95 15.36
N ARG A 162 6.14 8.96 14.62
CA ARG A 162 4.79 8.69 15.13
C ARG A 162 4.08 7.73 14.20
N PHE A 163 3.19 6.94 14.78
CA PHE A 163 2.29 6.07 14.02
C PHE A 163 0.89 6.21 14.57
N THR A 164 -0.04 6.62 13.74
CA THR A 164 -1.46 6.78 14.11
C THR A 164 -2.32 5.92 13.19
N MET A 165 -3.25 5.18 13.75
CA MET A 165 -4.23 4.43 13.01
C MET A 165 -5.42 4.15 13.94
N THR A 166 -6.53 4.86 13.77
CA THR A 166 -7.75 4.67 14.54
C THR A 166 -8.87 4.32 13.59
N ASP A 167 -9.42 3.10 13.74
CA ASP A 167 -10.62 2.68 13.00
C ASP A 167 -11.86 3.39 13.57
N ARG A 168 -12.67 3.97 12.67
CA ARG A 168 -13.85 4.78 13.03
C ARG A 168 -15.11 4.27 12.36
N GLY A 169 -16.24 4.54 12.98
CA GLY A 169 -17.57 4.26 12.43
C GLY A 169 -17.99 5.26 11.35
N LYS A 170 -19.11 4.99 10.68
CA LYS A 170 -19.67 5.79 9.58
C LYS A 170 -19.88 7.27 9.96
N SER A 171 -20.20 7.58 11.21
CA SER A 171 -20.36 8.96 11.68
C SER A 171 -19.08 9.81 11.61
N ALA A 172 -17.93 9.19 11.39
CA ALA A 172 -16.66 9.89 11.19
C ALA A 172 -16.33 10.17 9.71
N LEU A 173 -17.15 9.69 8.78
CA LEU A 173 -16.90 9.79 7.35
C LEU A 173 -17.78 10.88 6.71
N ILE A 174 -17.15 11.78 5.96
CA ILE A 174 -17.81 12.68 5.01
C ILE A 174 -17.07 12.54 3.68
N GLN A 175 -17.79 12.21 2.63
CA GLN A 175 -17.28 12.08 1.26
C GLN A 175 -17.94 13.13 0.38
N GLU A 176 -17.14 13.97 -0.22
CA GLU A 176 -17.49 14.93 -1.25
C GLU A 176 -16.57 14.74 -2.45
N PRO A 177 -16.88 15.21 -3.65
CA PRO A 177 -16.01 15.03 -4.81
C PRO A 177 -14.56 15.45 -4.56
N HIS A 178 -14.36 16.58 -3.90
CA HIS A 178 -13.02 17.16 -3.66
C HIS A 178 -12.57 17.06 -2.20
N LYS A 179 -13.34 16.41 -1.32
CA LYS A 179 -13.00 16.34 0.10
C LYS A 179 -13.38 15.00 0.72
N LEU A 180 -12.40 14.40 1.39
CA LEU A 180 -12.59 13.24 2.23
C LEU A 180 -12.28 13.59 3.67
N THR A 181 -13.27 13.55 4.55
CA THR A 181 -13.07 13.73 5.99
C THR A 181 -13.19 12.41 6.72
N ILE A 182 -12.19 12.09 7.54
CA ILE A 182 -12.19 10.91 8.42
C ILE A 182 -11.89 11.37 9.85
N GLY A 183 -12.92 11.48 10.66
CA GLY A 183 -12.82 11.95 12.04
C GLY A 183 -12.29 13.38 12.11
N PRO A 184 -11.14 13.64 12.78
CA PRO A 184 -10.63 14.99 12.96
C PRO A 184 -9.69 15.44 11.83
N SER A 185 -9.55 14.63 10.78
CA SER A 185 -8.58 14.85 9.69
C SER A 185 -9.28 14.87 8.34
N SER A 186 -8.70 15.53 7.34
CA SER A 186 -9.28 15.62 6.00
C SER A 186 -8.22 15.68 4.91
N LEU A 187 -8.60 15.18 3.72
CA LEU A 187 -7.91 15.33 2.44
C LEU A 187 -8.78 16.24 1.59
N ILE A 188 -8.22 17.32 1.06
CA ILE A 188 -8.94 18.33 0.28
C ILE A 188 -8.18 18.54 -1.03
N TRP A 189 -8.81 18.25 -2.14
CA TRP A 189 -8.30 18.51 -3.48
C TRP A 189 -8.77 19.88 -3.95
N ASP A 190 -7.85 20.75 -4.33
CA ASP A 190 -8.14 22.03 -4.96
C ASP A 190 -7.88 21.89 -6.47
N PRO A 191 -8.92 21.72 -7.31
CA PRO A 191 -8.73 21.54 -8.74
C PRO A 191 -8.17 22.79 -9.43
N SER A 192 -8.40 23.99 -8.90
CA SER A 192 -7.90 25.23 -9.47
C SER A 192 -6.39 25.37 -9.32
N LYS A 193 -5.84 24.89 -8.20
CA LYS A 193 -4.40 24.90 -7.90
C LYS A 193 -3.72 23.58 -8.24
N LYS A 194 -4.52 22.54 -8.57
CA LYS A 194 -4.05 21.14 -8.68
C LYS A 194 -3.21 20.75 -7.46
N GLU A 195 -3.73 20.98 -6.27
CA GLU A 195 -3.05 20.75 -5.00
C GLU A 195 -3.91 19.89 -4.08
N LEU A 196 -3.29 18.92 -3.42
CA LEU A 196 -3.89 18.18 -2.32
C LEU A 196 -3.43 18.77 -1.00
N VAL A 197 -4.39 19.22 -0.18
CA VAL A 197 -4.14 19.70 1.19
C VAL A 197 -4.65 18.66 2.17
N ILE A 198 -3.78 18.18 3.04
CA ILE A 198 -4.11 17.18 4.05
C ILE A 198 -4.01 17.82 5.42
N GLN A 199 -5.13 17.90 6.13
CA GLN A 199 -5.18 18.35 7.51
C GLN A 199 -5.18 17.15 8.44
N VAL A 200 -4.14 17.02 9.25
CA VAL A 200 -3.98 15.90 10.17
C VAL A 200 -4.18 16.36 11.61
N ASN A 201 -4.99 15.63 12.37
CA ASN A 201 -5.15 15.82 13.82
C ASN A 201 -5.42 14.47 14.49
N GLU A 202 -4.41 13.61 14.49
CA GLU A 202 -4.51 12.22 14.97
C GLU A 202 -3.80 12.03 16.31
N ILE A 203 -4.12 10.92 16.98
CA ILE A 203 -3.47 10.49 18.21
C ILE A 203 -2.99 9.06 18.00
N SER A 204 -1.72 8.81 18.34
CA SER A 204 -1.15 7.45 18.30
C SER A 204 -1.77 6.57 19.38
N SER A 205 -1.83 5.27 19.10
CA SER A 205 -2.22 4.25 20.06
C SER A 205 -1.07 3.89 21.01
N LEU A 206 -1.36 3.09 22.02
CA LEU A 206 -0.35 2.50 22.91
C LEU A 206 0.81 1.86 22.11
N PRO A 207 2.04 1.83 22.67
CA PRO A 207 2.40 2.22 24.05
C PRO A 207 2.66 3.72 24.23
N LEU A 208 2.92 4.49 23.17
CA LEU A 208 3.27 5.90 23.27
C LEU A 208 2.14 6.76 22.70
N ILE A 209 1.26 7.20 23.57
CA ILE A 209 0.18 8.13 23.19
C ILE A 209 0.82 9.49 22.89
N SER A 210 0.67 9.95 21.67
CA SER A 210 1.20 11.24 21.23
C SER A 210 0.32 11.83 20.13
N ARG A 211 0.24 13.13 20.06
CA ARG A 211 -0.53 13.84 19.04
C ARG A 211 0.31 14.01 17.77
N LEU A 212 -0.34 13.83 16.63
CA LEU A 212 0.19 14.17 15.32
C LEU A 212 -0.78 15.19 14.73
N LYS A 213 -0.31 16.43 14.53
CA LYS A 213 -1.16 17.54 14.06
C LYS A 213 -0.36 18.47 13.14
N GLY A 214 -1.00 18.91 12.08
CA GLY A 214 -0.45 19.88 11.13
C GLY A 214 -1.08 19.76 9.76
N THR A 215 -0.42 20.35 8.77
CA THR A 215 -0.87 20.40 7.38
C THR A 215 0.22 19.82 6.48
N ILE A 216 -0.19 19.02 5.53
CA ILE A 216 0.67 18.52 4.47
C ILE A 216 0.07 18.99 3.14
N ARG A 217 0.90 19.50 2.25
CA ARG A 217 0.53 19.92 0.91
C ARG A 217 1.26 19.04 -0.10
N LEU A 218 0.55 18.56 -1.11
CA LEU A 218 1.15 17.81 -2.20
C LEU A 218 0.73 18.47 -3.51
N LYS A 219 1.73 18.89 -4.27
CA LYS A 219 1.55 19.55 -5.56
C LYS A 219 2.04 18.60 -6.66
N PRO A 220 1.15 17.95 -7.41
CA PRO A 220 1.51 17.12 -8.55
C PRO A 220 2.27 17.91 -9.61
N SER A 221 3.30 17.32 -10.19
CA SER A 221 3.92 17.81 -11.43
C SER A 221 2.97 17.57 -12.60
N GLY A 222 2.27 16.42 -12.59
CA GLY A 222 1.21 16.05 -13.50
C GLY A 222 0.33 14.98 -12.86
N VAL A 223 -0.89 14.83 -13.35
CA VAL A 223 -1.82 13.78 -12.90
C VAL A 223 -2.04 12.78 -14.02
N THR A 224 -2.29 11.52 -13.65
CA THR A 224 -2.59 10.46 -14.62
C THR A 224 -4.08 10.10 -14.58
N ASN A 225 -4.59 9.64 -15.71
CA ASN A 225 -5.92 9.06 -15.83
C ASN A 225 -5.90 7.51 -15.92
N VAL A 226 -4.77 6.90 -15.56
CA VAL A 226 -4.55 5.46 -15.72
C VAL A 226 -5.12 4.70 -14.54
N GLU A 227 -5.92 3.66 -14.81
CA GLU A 227 -6.36 2.65 -13.86
C GLU A 227 -5.86 1.28 -14.32
N LEU A 228 -5.13 0.58 -13.46
CA LEU A 228 -4.51 -0.71 -13.76
C LEU A 228 -5.18 -1.82 -12.95
N PRO A 229 -5.88 -2.76 -13.61
CA PRO A 229 -6.45 -3.91 -12.92
C PRO A 229 -5.32 -4.84 -12.45
N LEU A 230 -5.25 -5.08 -11.14
CA LEU A 230 -4.27 -5.98 -10.51
C LEU A 230 -4.67 -7.45 -10.60
N THR A 231 -5.90 -7.74 -11.04
CA THR A 231 -6.42 -9.08 -11.30
C THR A 231 -7.11 -9.11 -12.66
N LYS A 232 -7.15 -10.26 -13.29
CA LYS A 232 -7.79 -10.43 -14.61
C LYS A 232 -9.27 -10.00 -14.59
N GLU A 233 -9.94 -10.23 -13.48
CA GLU A 233 -11.35 -9.93 -13.27
C GLU A 233 -11.61 -8.45 -12.92
N GLY A 234 -10.55 -7.64 -12.72
CA GLY A 234 -10.67 -6.24 -12.32
C GLY A 234 -11.23 -6.04 -10.90
N THR A 235 -11.10 -7.06 -10.03
CA THR A 235 -11.57 -7.01 -8.64
C THR A 235 -10.73 -6.09 -7.75
N HIS A 236 -9.52 -5.76 -8.20
CA HIS A 236 -8.59 -4.85 -7.54
C HIS A 236 -7.99 -3.92 -8.58
N ILE A 237 -8.03 -2.63 -8.33
CA ILE A 237 -7.55 -1.59 -9.23
C ILE A 237 -6.49 -0.75 -8.51
N TRP A 238 -5.39 -0.46 -9.19
CA TRP A 238 -4.41 0.53 -8.80
C TRP A 238 -4.50 1.73 -9.73
N ARG A 239 -4.61 2.92 -9.13
CA ARG A 239 -4.67 4.20 -9.84
C ARG A 239 -3.52 5.09 -9.35
N PRO A 240 -2.38 5.11 -10.03
CA PRO A 240 -1.28 6.04 -9.75
C PRO A 240 -1.68 7.46 -10.17
N PHE A 241 -2.36 8.20 -9.29
CA PHE A 241 -2.97 9.49 -9.62
C PHE A 241 -1.94 10.60 -9.84
N ALA A 242 -0.98 10.75 -8.93
CA ALA A 242 0.10 11.74 -9.03
C ALA A 242 1.43 11.09 -8.64
N PRO A 243 2.03 10.31 -9.53
CA PRO A 243 3.24 9.54 -9.24
C PRO A 243 4.50 10.39 -9.10
N THR A 244 4.44 11.65 -9.55
CA THR A 244 5.49 12.66 -9.39
C THR A 244 4.88 13.92 -8.80
N ALA A 245 5.33 14.32 -7.62
CA ALA A 245 4.82 15.48 -6.92
C ALA A 245 5.91 16.10 -6.03
N GLU A 246 5.73 17.36 -5.68
CA GLU A 246 6.38 17.99 -4.54
C GLU A 246 5.50 17.82 -3.31
N ILE A 247 6.11 17.57 -2.15
CA ILE A 247 5.40 17.51 -0.88
C ILE A 247 6.02 18.50 0.10
N GLU A 248 5.16 19.26 0.79
CA GLU A 248 5.52 20.11 1.89
C GLU A 248 4.84 19.61 3.15
N VAL A 249 5.63 19.35 4.18
CA VAL A 249 5.16 18.86 5.48
C VAL A 249 5.37 19.94 6.51
N ASP A 250 4.28 20.41 7.11
CA ASP A 250 4.26 21.39 8.19
C ASP A 250 3.45 20.82 9.36
N LEU A 251 4.15 20.14 10.26
CA LEU A 251 3.57 19.57 11.46
C LEU A 251 4.00 20.38 12.68
N ASN A 252 3.03 20.80 13.48
CA ASN A 252 3.29 21.42 14.77
C ASN A 252 3.31 20.40 15.94
N LYS A 253 2.92 19.16 15.69
CA LYS A 253 3.05 18.01 16.63
C LYS A 253 3.36 16.71 15.88
N PRO A 254 4.61 16.20 15.90
CA PRO A 254 5.84 16.85 16.35
C PRO A 254 6.17 18.06 15.46
N GLU A 255 7.03 18.95 15.93
CA GLU A 255 7.52 20.08 15.12
C GLU A 255 8.40 19.55 13.99
N TRP A 256 7.82 19.53 12.78
CA TRP A 256 8.48 19.08 11.56
C TRP A 256 8.11 20.01 10.40
N GLN A 257 9.11 20.55 9.76
CA GLN A 257 8.96 21.37 8.55
C GLN A 257 10.00 20.94 7.54
N TRP A 258 9.54 20.44 6.40
CA TRP A 258 10.43 20.05 5.31
C TRP A 258 9.66 19.94 3.98
N LYS A 259 10.42 19.93 2.88
CA LYS A 259 9.94 19.69 1.51
C LYS A 259 10.69 18.52 0.89
N GLY A 260 10.07 17.84 -0.04
CA GLY A 260 10.68 16.68 -0.68
C GLY A 260 9.89 16.12 -1.84
N HIS A 261 10.25 14.91 -2.23
CA HIS A 261 9.55 14.17 -3.27
C HIS A 261 8.27 13.54 -2.71
N GLY A 262 7.15 13.85 -3.36
CA GLY A 262 5.85 13.30 -3.04
C GLY A 262 5.36 12.28 -4.07
N TYR A 263 4.38 11.49 -3.65
CA TYR A 263 3.68 10.51 -4.44
C TYR A 263 2.23 10.39 -3.97
N PHE A 264 1.30 10.16 -4.90
CA PHE A 264 -0.09 9.93 -4.57
C PHE A 264 -0.73 8.91 -5.49
N ASP A 265 -1.30 7.85 -4.93
CA ASP A 265 -2.13 6.89 -5.64
C ASP A 265 -3.43 6.56 -4.91
N ALA A 266 -4.29 5.82 -5.57
CA ALA A 266 -5.45 5.18 -4.98
C ALA A 266 -5.51 3.71 -5.39
N ASN A 267 -5.96 2.88 -4.46
CA ASN A 267 -6.35 1.51 -4.75
C ASN A 267 -7.78 1.28 -4.28
N PHE A 268 -8.52 0.54 -5.05
CA PHE A 268 -9.87 0.15 -4.68
C PHE A 268 -10.20 -1.24 -5.21
N GLY A 269 -11.12 -1.90 -4.53
CA GLY A 269 -11.50 -3.26 -4.91
C GLY A 269 -12.84 -3.67 -4.32
N THR A 270 -13.39 -4.73 -4.90
CA THR A 270 -14.68 -5.32 -4.51
C THR A 270 -14.53 -6.53 -3.60
N ARG A 271 -13.29 -6.94 -3.32
CA ARG A 271 -12.94 -8.11 -2.51
C ARG A 271 -11.81 -7.81 -1.54
N ALA A 272 -11.74 -8.58 -0.46
CA ALA A 272 -10.62 -8.48 0.48
C ALA A 272 -9.31 -8.94 -0.17
N LEU A 273 -8.22 -8.24 0.10
CA LEU A 273 -6.90 -8.50 -0.51
C LEU A 273 -6.44 -9.95 -0.33
N GLU A 274 -6.59 -10.50 0.87
CA GLU A 274 -6.16 -11.85 1.20
C GLU A 274 -7.01 -12.96 0.56
N GLN A 275 -8.07 -12.62 -0.16
CA GLN A 275 -8.83 -13.58 -0.96
C GLN A 275 -8.17 -13.86 -2.31
N ASP A 276 -7.46 -12.88 -2.86
CA ASP A 276 -6.88 -12.98 -4.19
C ASP A 276 -5.35 -13.02 -4.18
N PHE A 277 -4.69 -12.34 -3.23
CA PHE A 277 -3.25 -12.25 -3.18
C PHE A 277 -2.62 -13.08 -2.05
N ASP A 278 -1.46 -13.65 -2.33
CA ASP A 278 -0.56 -14.26 -1.36
C ASP A 278 0.56 -13.33 -0.94
N TYR A 279 1.11 -12.59 -1.91
CA TYR A 279 2.25 -11.74 -1.69
C TYR A 279 2.32 -10.64 -2.75
N TRP A 280 2.81 -9.45 -2.38
CA TRP A 280 3.24 -8.46 -3.36
C TRP A 280 4.43 -7.63 -2.90
N THR A 281 5.13 -7.07 -3.87
CA THR A 281 6.03 -5.96 -3.67
C THR A 281 5.62 -4.79 -4.55
N TRP A 282 5.78 -3.61 -4.03
CA TRP A 282 5.56 -2.37 -4.73
C TRP A 282 6.75 -1.44 -4.47
N GLY A 283 7.07 -0.58 -5.43
CA GLY A 283 8.08 0.43 -5.24
C GLY A 283 7.96 1.56 -6.25
N ARG A 284 8.26 2.77 -5.80
CA ARG A 284 8.39 3.96 -6.60
C ARG A 284 9.79 4.53 -6.51
N PHE A 285 10.38 4.86 -7.63
CA PHE A 285 11.75 5.31 -7.74
C PHE A 285 11.79 6.59 -8.56
N PRO A 286 11.99 7.76 -7.93
CA PRO A 286 12.14 9.02 -8.63
C PRO A 286 13.34 8.98 -9.56
N LEU A 287 13.17 9.51 -10.76
CA LEU A 287 14.22 9.71 -11.76
C LEU A 287 14.18 11.16 -12.21
N GLU A 288 15.18 11.60 -12.97
CA GLU A 288 15.30 12.99 -13.44
C GLU A 288 14.05 13.49 -14.20
N LYS A 289 13.40 12.60 -14.97
CA LYS A 289 12.22 12.95 -15.79
C LYS A 289 10.99 12.16 -15.38
N GLY A 290 10.72 12.07 -14.08
CA GLY A 290 9.52 11.39 -13.58
C GLY A 290 9.80 10.31 -12.55
N THR A 291 8.92 9.33 -12.44
CA THR A 291 8.99 8.25 -11.45
C THR A 291 8.75 6.90 -12.11
N SER A 292 9.62 5.93 -11.84
CA SER A 292 9.36 4.53 -12.21
C SER A 292 8.68 3.80 -11.07
N CYS A 293 7.57 3.14 -11.37
CA CYS A 293 6.81 2.34 -10.41
C CYS A 293 6.79 0.88 -10.84
N PHE A 294 6.96 -0.01 -9.87
CA PHE A 294 6.94 -1.45 -10.05
C PHE A 294 5.96 -2.07 -9.08
N TYR A 295 5.10 -2.96 -9.58
CA TYR A 295 4.13 -3.68 -8.78
C TYR A 295 4.22 -5.16 -9.16
N ASP A 296 4.76 -6.00 -8.29
CA ASP A 296 4.90 -7.43 -8.51
C ASP A 296 3.94 -8.17 -7.57
N LEU A 297 3.07 -8.99 -8.15
CA LEU A 297 1.98 -9.67 -7.48
C LEU A 297 2.13 -11.18 -7.57
N GLU A 298 1.89 -11.88 -6.47
CA GLU A 298 1.71 -13.32 -6.42
C GLU A 298 0.28 -13.62 -5.96
N LEU A 299 -0.54 -14.16 -6.85
CA LEU A 299 -1.91 -14.53 -6.56
C LEU A 299 -1.98 -15.87 -5.82
N ARG A 300 -3.09 -16.12 -5.14
CA ARG A 300 -3.35 -17.39 -4.44
C ARG A 300 -3.35 -18.62 -5.36
N ASN A 301 -3.67 -18.45 -6.62
CA ASN A 301 -3.59 -19.50 -7.64
C ASN A 301 -2.17 -19.64 -8.24
N GLN A 302 -1.15 -19.09 -7.57
CA GLN A 302 0.27 -19.08 -7.95
C GLN A 302 0.61 -18.30 -9.23
N LYS A 303 -0.36 -17.65 -9.87
CA LYS A 303 -0.07 -16.76 -11.00
C LYS A 303 0.66 -15.52 -10.50
N LYS A 304 1.58 -15.03 -11.32
CA LYS A 304 2.35 -13.83 -11.05
C LYS A 304 2.04 -12.78 -12.09
N TYR A 305 1.86 -11.54 -11.64
CA TYR A 305 1.69 -10.38 -12.50
C TYR A 305 2.73 -9.33 -12.15
N GLN A 306 3.17 -8.60 -13.15
CA GLN A 306 4.19 -7.58 -13.05
C GLN A 306 3.69 -6.34 -13.79
N PHE A 307 3.75 -5.20 -13.12
CA PHE A 307 3.41 -3.91 -13.69
C PHE A 307 4.65 -3.03 -13.59
N GLU A 308 5.08 -2.48 -14.69
CA GLU A 308 6.32 -1.74 -14.84
C GLU A 308 6.05 -0.48 -15.64
N TYR A 309 5.86 0.63 -14.92
CA TYR A 309 5.48 1.90 -15.52
C TYR A 309 6.47 3.00 -15.18
N HIS A 310 6.77 3.82 -16.15
CA HIS A 310 7.41 5.11 -15.98
C HIS A 310 6.37 6.21 -16.20
N PHE A 311 6.23 7.06 -15.22
CA PHE A 311 5.37 8.23 -15.25
C PHE A 311 6.23 9.46 -15.43
N GLU A 312 6.02 10.17 -16.52
CA GLU A 312 6.71 11.44 -16.79
C GLU A 312 6.14 12.56 -15.89
N ASN A 313 6.83 13.69 -15.82
CA ASN A 313 6.42 14.82 -14.98
C ASN A 313 5.07 15.42 -15.39
N ASP A 314 4.67 15.29 -16.65
CA ASP A 314 3.36 15.74 -17.14
C ASP A 314 2.21 14.78 -16.85
N GLY A 315 2.49 13.62 -16.23
CA GLY A 315 1.52 12.57 -15.95
C GLY A 315 1.41 11.51 -17.04
N THR A 316 2.15 11.62 -18.14
CA THR A 316 2.17 10.61 -19.21
C THR A 316 2.71 9.29 -18.65
N ALA A 317 1.92 8.21 -18.80
CA ALA A 317 2.30 6.87 -18.37
C ALA A 317 2.88 6.06 -19.54
N LYS A 318 4.07 5.49 -19.35
CA LYS A 318 4.73 4.62 -20.32
C LYS A 318 5.03 3.26 -19.70
N ASN A 319 4.63 2.19 -20.37
CA ASN A 319 5.05 0.87 -19.96
C ASN A 319 6.57 0.69 -20.21
N ILE A 320 7.25 0.09 -19.24
CA ILE A 320 8.70 -0.17 -19.35
C ILE A 320 8.88 -1.55 -19.98
N THR A 321 9.13 -1.58 -21.29
CA THR A 321 9.30 -2.83 -22.06
C THR A 321 10.57 -3.62 -21.73
N SER A 322 11.53 -2.98 -21.08
CA SER A 322 12.82 -3.59 -20.67
C SER A 322 13.21 -3.13 -19.27
N ALA A 323 12.36 -3.44 -18.29
CA ALA A 323 12.71 -3.18 -16.91
C ALA A 323 13.88 -4.05 -16.43
N PRO A 324 14.71 -3.55 -15.50
CA PRO A 324 15.69 -4.38 -14.84
C PRO A 324 15.08 -5.58 -14.17
N LYS A 325 15.83 -6.67 -14.00
CA LYS A 325 15.36 -7.88 -13.32
C LYS A 325 15.13 -7.61 -11.84
N ASN A 326 14.17 -8.34 -11.25
CA ASN A 326 14.01 -8.39 -9.81
C ASN A 326 15.25 -8.97 -9.14
N GLN A 327 15.84 -8.20 -8.24
CA GLN A 327 16.94 -8.63 -7.40
C GLN A 327 16.52 -8.64 -5.93
N LYS A 328 16.93 -9.69 -5.24
CA LYS A 328 16.70 -9.85 -3.80
C LYS A 328 17.65 -8.95 -3.03
N PHE A 329 17.20 -8.44 -1.90
CA PHE A 329 18.04 -7.79 -0.91
C PHE A 329 17.69 -8.28 0.49
N SER A 330 18.36 -7.77 1.53
CA SER A 330 18.20 -8.25 2.90
C SER A 330 16.73 -8.42 3.31
N ASN A 331 16.39 -9.51 3.97
CA ASN A 331 15.06 -9.71 4.53
C ASN A 331 14.76 -8.64 5.59
N SER A 332 13.47 -8.39 5.85
CA SER A 332 13.06 -7.57 6.97
C SER A 332 13.39 -8.23 8.32
N LEU A 333 13.30 -7.50 9.44
CA LEU A 333 13.48 -8.06 10.78
C LEU A 333 12.52 -9.22 11.09
N TRP A 334 11.31 -9.17 10.50
CA TRP A 334 10.33 -10.24 10.59
C TRP A 334 10.51 -11.33 9.53
N GLY A 335 11.62 -11.30 8.77
CA GLY A 335 11.91 -12.31 7.75
C GLY A 335 11.00 -12.25 6.53
N ILE A 336 10.42 -11.07 6.21
CA ILE A 336 9.71 -10.87 4.95
C ILE A 336 10.75 -10.82 3.83
N LYS A 337 10.57 -11.65 2.81
CA LYS A 337 11.42 -11.65 1.62
C LYS A 337 11.21 -10.34 0.86
N ARG A 338 12.30 -9.75 0.36
CA ARG A 338 12.25 -8.48 -0.36
C ARG A 338 13.02 -8.57 -1.66
N GLN A 339 12.45 -8.01 -2.71
CA GLN A 339 13.06 -7.92 -4.03
C GLN A 339 12.54 -6.69 -4.74
N THR A 340 13.38 -6.04 -5.54
CA THR A 340 12.99 -4.91 -6.38
C THR A 340 13.81 -4.89 -7.66
N ARG A 341 13.44 -4.02 -8.59
CA ARG A 341 14.15 -3.87 -9.87
C ARG A 341 15.50 -3.22 -9.66
N CYS A 342 16.54 -3.83 -10.25
CA CYS A 342 17.90 -3.30 -10.22
C CYS A 342 18.68 -3.80 -11.44
N ASP A 343 19.52 -2.95 -12.01
CA ASP A 343 20.42 -3.33 -13.09
C ASP A 343 21.37 -4.44 -12.63
N SER A 344 21.75 -5.35 -13.55
CA SER A 344 22.47 -6.58 -13.23
C SER A 344 23.85 -6.36 -12.59
N GLN A 345 24.45 -5.19 -12.78
CA GLN A 345 25.75 -4.82 -12.21
C GLN A 345 25.65 -4.10 -10.86
N SER A 346 24.45 -4.02 -10.30
CA SER A 346 24.16 -3.32 -9.05
C SER A 346 23.26 -4.17 -8.17
N GLU A 347 23.23 -3.86 -6.87
CA GLU A 347 22.35 -4.52 -5.90
C GLU A 347 21.44 -3.50 -5.20
N PRO A 348 20.18 -3.83 -4.99
CA PRO A 348 19.30 -2.97 -4.19
C PRO A 348 19.73 -2.99 -2.73
N LYS A 349 19.71 -1.82 -2.09
CA LYS A 349 20.13 -1.68 -0.70
C LYS A 349 19.09 -0.91 0.10
N GLN A 350 18.76 -1.42 1.28
CA GLN A 350 17.96 -0.67 2.23
C GLN A 350 18.80 0.48 2.83
N GLU A 351 18.36 1.70 2.61
CA GLU A 351 18.95 2.89 3.23
C GLU A 351 18.32 3.14 4.61
N ASN A 352 16.99 3.11 4.70
CA ASN A 352 16.27 3.30 5.95
C ASN A 352 15.11 2.30 6.07
N SER A 353 14.92 1.74 7.27
CA SER A 353 13.71 1.01 7.62
C SER A 353 12.64 2.03 8.04
N LEU A 354 11.53 2.07 7.31
CA LEU A 354 10.41 2.94 7.62
C LEU A 354 9.40 2.22 8.52
N LEU A 355 8.89 1.07 8.10
CA LEU A 355 7.98 0.26 8.89
C LEU A 355 8.34 -1.22 8.74
N ASP A 356 8.40 -1.96 9.83
CA ASP A 356 8.61 -3.39 9.81
C ASP A 356 7.63 -4.09 10.75
N ALA A 357 6.72 -4.86 10.18
CA ALA A 357 5.66 -5.58 10.86
C ALA A 357 5.68 -7.06 10.42
N PRO A 358 5.05 -7.98 11.15
CA PRO A 358 5.10 -9.41 10.85
C PRO A 358 4.64 -9.81 9.44
N PHE A 359 3.86 -8.98 8.77
CA PHE A 359 3.28 -9.23 7.46
C PHE A 359 3.52 -8.10 6.45
N TYR A 360 4.07 -6.97 6.87
CA TYR A 360 4.25 -5.79 6.06
C TYR A 360 5.57 -5.09 6.35
N ASN A 361 6.29 -4.74 5.30
CA ASN A 361 7.52 -3.96 5.39
C ASN A 361 7.49 -2.77 4.43
N ARG A 362 7.96 -1.62 4.90
CA ARG A 362 8.22 -0.42 4.10
C ARG A 362 9.63 0.06 4.38
N ALA A 363 10.36 0.41 3.33
CA ALA A 363 11.73 0.87 3.44
C ALA A 363 12.06 1.94 2.39
N ALA A 364 13.01 2.82 2.68
CA ALA A 364 13.73 3.55 1.67
C ALA A 364 14.81 2.64 1.10
N VAL A 365 14.79 2.44 -0.21
CA VAL A 365 15.70 1.51 -0.92
C VAL A 365 16.40 2.24 -2.04
N SER A 366 17.72 2.15 -2.06
CA SER A 366 18.52 2.58 -3.21
C SER A 366 18.63 1.44 -4.22
N THR A 367 18.53 1.78 -5.49
CA THR A 367 18.66 0.87 -6.62
C THR A 367 19.23 1.59 -7.84
N THR A 368 19.62 0.84 -8.86
CA THR A 368 20.05 1.39 -10.15
C THR A 368 19.06 0.95 -11.24
N ILE A 369 18.51 1.91 -11.96
CA ILE A 369 17.53 1.69 -13.02
C ILE A 369 18.03 2.36 -14.29
N LYS A 370 18.32 1.56 -15.33
CA LYS A 370 18.87 2.04 -16.62
C LYS A 370 20.11 2.93 -16.44
N GLY A 371 21.05 2.46 -15.62
CA GLY A 371 22.31 3.15 -15.32
C GLY A 371 22.19 4.32 -14.34
N ARG A 372 21.01 4.64 -13.85
CA ARG A 372 20.78 5.76 -12.92
C ARG A 372 20.52 5.27 -11.51
N LYS A 373 21.35 5.69 -10.56
CA LYS A 373 21.15 5.42 -9.14
C LYS A 373 20.03 6.30 -8.62
N THR A 374 19.08 5.68 -7.88
CA THR A 374 17.94 6.36 -7.28
C THR A 374 17.62 5.75 -5.93
N THR A 375 16.98 6.53 -5.06
CA THR A 375 16.42 6.06 -3.79
C THR A 375 14.93 6.30 -3.78
N GLY A 376 14.16 5.26 -3.54
CA GLY A 376 12.71 5.30 -3.58
C GLY A 376 12.08 4.62 -2.37
N VAL A 377 10.75 4.62 -2.35
CA VAL A 377 9.95 3.91 -1.35
C VAL A 377 9.64 2.52 -1.89
N PHE A 378 9.90 1.53 -1.06
CA PHE A 378 9.64 0.12 -1.33
C PHE A 378 8.70 -0.46 -0.28
N GLU A 379 7.77 -1.31 -0.70
CA GLU A 379 6.85 -2.04 0.16
C GLU A 379 6.82 -3.53 -0.18
N ALA A 380 6.68 -4.36 0.85
CA ALA A 380 6.41 -5.78 0.73
C ALA A 380 5.27 -6.19 1.66
N LEU A 381 4.28 -6.90 1.16
CA LEU A 381 3.12 -7.36 1.90
C LEU A 381 2.95 -8.87 1.76
N ASP A 382 3.05 -9.59 2.87
CA ASP A 382 2.82 -11.04 2.95
C ASP A 382 1.40 -11.33 3.47
N LEU A 383 0.47 -11.54 2.56
CA LEU A 383 -0.92 -11.81 2.87
C LEU A 383 -1.17 -13.24 3.37
N ARG A 384 -0.24 -14.16 3.13
CA ARG A 384 -0.26 -15.49 3.76
C ARG A 384 -0.15 -15.35 5.27
N ARG A 385 0.78 -14.50 5.75
CA ARG A 385 0.93 -14.19 7.17
C ARG A 385 -0.24 -13.37 7.70
N PHE A 386 -0.74 -12.40 6.91
CA PHE A 386 -1.88 -11.55 7.30
C PHE A 386 -3.17 -12.35 7.54
N ARG A 387 -3.31 -13.54 6.96
CA ARG A 387 -4.45 -14.45 7.24
C ARG A 387 -4.42 -15.06 8.65
N ASN A 388 -3.27 -15.03 9.34
CA ASN A 388 -3.13 -15.62 10.67
C ASN A 388 -4.00 -14.87 11.70
N PRO A 389 -4.95 -15.56 12.39
CA PRO A 389 -5.82 -14.93 13.38
C PRO A 389 -5.07 -14.23 14.53
N LEU A 390 -3.91 -14.74 14.95
CA LEU A 390 -3.11 -14.14 16.01
C LEU A 390 -2.66 -12.72 15.65
N LEU A 391 -2.33 -12.46 14.39
CA LEU A 391 -1.97 -11.12 13.94
C LEU A 391 -3.13 -10.13 14.04
N MET A 392 -4.37 -10.59 13.90
CA MET A 392 -5.55 -9.73 14.06
C MET A 392 -5.68 -9.22 15.49
N PHE A 393 -5.40 -10.05 16.50
CA PHE A 393 -5.39 -9.60 17.89
C PHE A 393 -4.26 -8.59 18.17
N MET A 394 -3.08 -8.81 17.61
CA MET A 394 -1.97 -7.86 17.72
C MET A 394 -2.33 -6.52 17.07
N LEU A 395 -2.98 -6.55 15.91
CA LEU A 395 -3.43 -5.34 15.22
C LEU A 395 -4.52 -4.59 16.00
N ALA A 396 -5.41 -5.29 16.71
CA ALA A 396 -6.45 -4.64 17.51
C ALA A 396 -5.88 -3.73 18.61
N VAL A 397 -4.70 -4.05 19.14
CA VAL A 397 -4.00 -3.20 20.11
C VAL A 397 -3.43 -1.94 19.43
N ARG A 398 -2.94 -2.07 18.19
CA ARG A 398 -2.34 -0.96 17.44
C ARG A 398 -3.37 -0.10 16.70
N VAL A 399 -4.55 -0.64 16.43
CA VAL A 399 -5.65 -0.01 15.69
C VAL A 399 -6.88 0.06 16.59
N PRO A 400 -6.95 1.00 17.54
CA PRO A 400 -8.11 1.15 18.40
C PRO A 400 -9.37 1.51 17.58
N ARG A 401 -10.54 1.09 18.07
CA ARG A 401 -11.82 1.37 17.43
C ARG A 401 -12.61 2.45 18.15
N ARG A 402 -13.14 3.39 17.40
CA ARG A 402 -14.11 4.39 17.83
C ARG A 402 -15.38 4.28 16.97
N LYS A 403 -16.41 3.61 17.49
CA LYS A 403 -17.66 3.37 16.75
C LYS A 403 -18.45 4.63 16.45
N ILE A 404 -18.44 5.59 17.37
CA ILE A 404 -19.20 6.83 17.29
C ILE A 404 -18.21 8.00 17.26
N TRP A 405 -18.42 8.90 16.34
CA TRP A 405 -17.69 10.15 16.21
C TRP A 405 -18.68 11.31 16.11
N LYS A 406 -18.58 12.28 17.00
CA LYS A 406 -19.39 13.50 16.91
C LYS A 406 -18.55 14.54 16.19
N HIS A 407 -18.95 14.93 14.98
CA HIS A 407 -18.38 16.10 14.33
C HIS A 407 -18.77 17.32 15.16
N LYS A 408 -17.81 18.11 15.60
CA LYS A 408 -18.09 19.46 16.02
C LYS A 408 -18.30 20.27 14.73
N VAL A 409 -19.51 20.72 14.54
CA VAL A 409 -19.88 21.72 13.51
C VAL A 409 -19.21 23.02 13.86
#